data_97c94984bca1ce7ee20ec60cb244f6dd
#
_entry.id   97c94984bca1ce7ee20ec60cb244f6dd
#
_cell.length_a   1.000
_cell.length_b   1.000
_cell.length_c   1.000
_cell.angle_alpha   90.00
_cell.angle_beta   90.00
_cell.angle_gamma   90.00
#
_symmetry.space_group_name_H-M   'P 1'
#
loop_
_entity.id
_entity.type
_entity.pdbx_description
1 polymer ?
#
loop_
_entity_poly.entity_id
_entity_poly.type
_entity_poly.pdbx_seq_one_letter_code
_entity_poly.pdbx_strand_id
1 'polypeptide(L)'
;MNFKTLFSTIAMLMAVAFVGCKETPQTEEPNNSSTETSFTLEKNDIVTDDKGGPVEVKYTITNNKQGSVVLTNCKDSWIQNLSTANYGKITFTVSPNYTSQERQTVINVTYTGLDEKYEIRVKQSGTENPMFEYEVATREPDFLSLNITPLDLTTPYITRIYTEEHIKAFGLESDDALASYDMGAIENDAYYSGQTTLNYLRNISHTGKAFDVEFTRLFPDTNYVIYTYHIDLTTGTISSNIYREVVRTAKPSTIEANIDMTLEVNGARIIQTITPADKEMYYYTECWSVADFYTYYGQGADMHEVFVNKWNETVSMMKGSGYYPQQIIEANCHKGNKVITHELNANTQYVIYIFAVNNETAFSSSEIELELISTSSATESGMTIDIVVKDIFPTTANVYWTASDPNGRFVRAYFSKAEFDSFGTTDEEKIATFTSKYGPMDFVGETDMNLKNLTPNTTYVAFAYGLDGEAPNTRIFSKEFTTLSDTPGSSNISLSWNTQYSIAEVAALDAEHWGSYAENTTHALVPMAISGVTAGDEVYLMVTTMPIDYYNNQSEWLRDVVAKDSNKLNLYSNYNFVAEYGREYTVVAVAKDANGNFGNLFLKEMTIYESDNDDSSSYVYKQNE
;
A
#
# COMPACT_ATOMS: atom_id res chain seq x y z
N MET A 1 -8.05 -5.42 -2.13
CA MET A 1 -6.64 -4.98 -2.22
C MET A 1 -6.54 -3.82 -1.25
N ASN A 2 -5.88 -3.99 -0.11
CA ASN A 2 -5.91 -3.01 0.98
C ASN A 2 -5.20 -1.72 0.58
N PHE A 3 -5.82 -0.58 0.83
CA PHE A 3 -5.35 0.77 0.52
C PHE A 3 -3.96 1.13 1.09
N LYS A 4 -3.48 0.43 2.10
CA LYS A 4 -2.13 0.60 2.68
C LYS A 4 -0.99 0.36 1.68
N THR A 5 -1.22 -0.34 0.58
CA THR A 5 -0.17 -0.70 -0.39
C THR A 5 -0.03 0.29 -1.56
N LEU A 6 -1.03 1.15 -1.79
CA LEU A 6 -0.97 2.10 -2.91
C LEU A 6 -0.21 3.40 -2.57
N PHE A 7 -0.11 3.75 -1.28
CA PHE A 7 0.54 5.00 -0.84
C PHE A 7 2.05 4.91 -0.62
N SER A 8 2.64 3.70 -0.57
CA SER A 8 4.09 3.57 -0.34
C SER A 8 4.97 3.92 -1.54
N THR A 9 4.39 4.12 -2.72
CA THR A 9 5.16 4.31 -3.97
C THR A 9 5.32 5.79 -4.39
N ILE A 10 4.59 6.72 -3.79
CA ILE A 10 4.65 8.16 -4.13
C ILE A 10 5.47 8.99 -3.14
N ALA A 11 5.76 8.47 -1.94
CA ALA A 11 6.43 9.21 -0.86
C ALA A 11 7.98 9.20 -0.90
N MET A 12 8.63 8.82 -2.00
CA MET A 12 10.08 8.62 -2.03
C MET A 12 10.89 9.76 -2.70
N LEU A 13 10.42 10.99 -2.66
CA LEU A 13 11.16 12.12 -3.26
C LEU A 13 11.01 13.43 -2.47
N MET A 14 11.37 13.46 -1.18
CA MET A 14 11.75 14.70 -0.49
C MET A 14 12.60 14.40 0.74
N ALA A 15 13.89 14.18 0.54
CA ALA A 15 14.90 14.34 1.59
C ALA A 15 15.88 15.43 1.14
N VAL A 16 15.67 16.66 1.57
CA VAL A 16 16.65 17.75 1.43
C VAL A 16 17.45 17.85 2.72
N ALA A 17 18.75 17.69 2.57
CA ALA A 17 19.73 17.70 3.64
C ALA A 17 19.91 19.08 4.26
N PHE A 18 19.79 19.17 5.59
CA PHE A 18 20.28 20.33 6.36
C PHE A 18 21.78 20.19 6.59
N VAL A 19 22.55 21.08 6.05
CA VAL A 19 23.97 21.30 6.40
C VAL A 19 24.04 22.41 7.43
N GLY A 20 24.42 22.07 8.65
CA GLY A 20 24.64 23.05 9.73
C GLY A 20 26.02 23.71 9.62
N CYS A 21 26.05 25.01 9.64
CA CYS A 21 27.28 25.78 9.87
C CYS A 21 27.47 26.06 11.37
N LYS A 22 28.67 25.78 11.86
CA LYS A 22 29.12 26.15 13.20
C LYS A 22 29.64 27.58 13.21
N GLU A 23 29.16 28.41 14.09
CA GLU A 23 29.78 29.70 14.41
C GLU A 23 30.43 29.72 15.77
N THR A 24 31.54 30.43 15.84
CA THR A 24 32.41 30.64 17.04
C THR A 24 31.87 31.80 17.87
N PRO A 25 31.96 31.78 19.23
CA PRO A 25 31.40 32.83 20.06
C PRO A 25 32.35 34.03 20.20
N GLN A 26 31.81 35.23 20.00
CA GLN A 26 32.42 36.47 20.49
C GLN A 26 31.77 36.92 21.80
N THR A 27 32.60 37.24 22.76
CA THR A 27 32.25 37.82 24.07
C THR A 27 32.04 39.31 23.94
N GLU A 28 30.91 39.84 24.39
CA GLU A 28 30.69 41.27 24.64
C GLU A 28 30.16 41.50 26.08
N GLU A 29 30.63 42.62 26.68
CA GLU A 29 30.30 43.07 28.02
C GLU A 29 28.90 43.71 28.13
N PRO A 30 28.27 43.76 29.31
CA PRO A 30 26.88 44.18 29.45
C PRO A 30 26.72 45.68 29.52
N ASN A 31 25.98 46.24 28.61
CA ASN A 31 25.46 47.61 28.70
C ASN A 31 23.94 47.60 29.00
N ASN A 32 23.56 48.24 30.06
CA ASN A 32 22.25 48.20 30.71
C ASN A 32 21.29 49.15 29.95
N SER A 33 20.52 48.58 29.01
CA SER A 33 19.36 49.28 28.39
C SER A 33 18.23 48.27 28.18
N SER A 34 17.00 48.67 28.41
CA SER A 34 15.73 47.94 28.45
C SER A 34 15.76 46.49 27.93
N THR A 35 15.39 45.54 28.76
CA THR A 35 15.42 44.09 28.52
C THR A 35 14.31 43.56 27.61
N GLU A 36 13.55 44.44 26.96
CA GLU A 36 12.41 44.05 26.13
C GLU A 36 12.84 43.74 24.69
N THR A 37 12.52 42.54 24.24
CA THR A 37 12.74 42.10 22.86
C THR A 37 11.71 42.76 21.95
N SER A 38 12.13 43.34 20.82
CA SER A 38 11.21 43.88 19.83
C SER A 38 11.60 43.50 18.40
N PHE A 39 10.61 43.37 17.56
CA PHE A 39 10.73 43.15 16.11
C PHE A 39 9.98 44.25 15.38
N THR A 40 10.57 44.85 14.36
CA THR A 40 9.96 45.96 13.59
C THR A 40 10.28 45.79 12.11
N LEU A 41 9.25 45.84 11.25
CA LEU A 41 9.40 45.96 9.81
C LEU A 41 9.58 47.44 9.42
N GLU A 42 10.50 47.73 8.49
CA GLU A 42 10.69 49.11 7.95
C GLU A 42 9.45 49.60 7.22
N LYS A 43 8.78 48.67 6.52
CA LYS A 43 7.51 48.91 5.81
C LYS A 43 6.71 47.65 5.75
N ASN A 44 5.41 47.76 5.77
CA ASN A 44 4.47 46.64 5.75
C ASN A 44 3.47 46.71 4.58
N ASP A 45 3.48 47.79 3.80
CA ASP A 45 2.66 47.94 2.60
C ASP A 45 3.58 48.15 1.39
N ILE A 46 3.48 47.27 0.41
CA ILE A 46 4.24 47.28 -0.84
C ILE A 46 3.26 47.44 -1.98
N VAL A 47 3.50 48.42 -2.83
CA VAL A 47 2.74 48.66 -4.06
C VAL A 47 3.69 48.56 -5.25
N THR A 48 3.33 47.75 -6.23
CA THR A 48 4.09 47.55 -7.47
C THR A 48 3.20 47.77 -8.69
N ASP A 49 3.81 48.09 -9.83
CA ASP A 49 3.13 48.11 -11.13
C ASP A 49 2.89 46.68 -11.67
N ASP A 50 2.28 46.57 -12.84
CA ASP A 50 2.00 45.31 -13.54
C ASP A 50 3.26 44.49 -13.87
N LYS A 51 4.44 45.13 -13.98
CA LYS A 51 5.69 44.44 -14.29
C LYS A 51 6.29 43.70 -13.10
N GLY A 52 5.95 44.13 -11.88
CA GLY A 52 6.49 43.51 -10.66
C GLY A 52 7.99 43.76 -10.48
N GLY A 53 8.70 42.70 -10.07
CA GLY A 53 10.16 42.74 -9.88
C GLY A 53 10.62 42.43 -8.44
N PRO A 54 11.93 42.53 -8.16
CA PRO A 54 12.50 42.22 -6.84
C PRO A 54 12.11 43.27 -5.80
N VAL A 55 11.78 42.81 -4.61
CA VAL A 55 11.40 43.60 -3.43
C VAL A 55 12.28 43.23 -2.25
N GLU A 56 12.72 44.24 -1.50
CA GLU A 56 13.42 44.11 -0.23
C GLU A 56 12.65 44.85 0.87
N VAL A 57 12.39 44.17 1.99
CA VAL A 57 11.82 44.74 3.22
C VAL A 57 12.80 44.53 4.33
N LYS A 58 13.30 45.60 4.96
CA LYS A 58 14.19 45.51 6.09
C LYS A 58 13.40 45.32 7.39
N TYR A 59 14.04 44.63 8.33
CA TYR A 59 13.54 44.53 9.70
C TYR A 59 14.65 44.74 10.71
N THR A 60 14.26 45.13 11.91
CA THR A 60 15.18 45.35 13.05
C THR A 60 14.71 44.50 14.23
N ILE A 61 15.64 43.81 14.87
CA ILE A 61 15.41 43.07 16.12
C ILE A 61 16.25 43.72 17.20
N THR A 62 15.61 44.18 18.29
CA THR A 62 16.28 44.69 19.46
C THR A 62 16.26 43.59 20.56
N ASN A 63 17.38 43.38 21.25
CA ASN A 63 17.55 42.35 22.27
C ASN A 63 17.13 40.95 21.74
N ASN A 64 17.77 40.51 20.65
CA ASN A 64 17.51 39.23 20.02
C ASN A 64 17.62 38.06 21.01
N LYS A 65 16.59 37.25 21.12
CA LYS A 65 16.62 36.01 21.91
C LYS A 65 17.45 34.95 21.20
N GLN A 66 18.39 34.37 21.91
CA GLN A 66 19.27 33.33 21.34
C GLN A 66 18.46 32.16 20.77
N GLY A 67 18.78 31.75 19.56
CA GLY A 67 18.11 30.65 18.87
C GLY A 67 16.81 31.04 18.13
N SER A 68 16.38 32.32 18.23
CA SER A 68 15.19 32.77 17.50
C SER A 68 15.50 33.12 16.04
N VAL A 69 14.54 32.85 15.16
CA VAL A 69 14.62 33.05 13.71
C VAL A 69 13.41 33.84 13.18
N VAL A 70 13.58 34.46 12.03
CA VAL A 70 12.47 35.08 11.27
C VAL A 70 12.01 34.08 10.22
N LEU A 71 10.72 33.76 10.22
CA LEU A 71 10.05 32.89 9.29
C LEU A 71 9.05 33.68 8.46
N THR A 72 8.89 33.31 7.21
CA THR A 72 7.92 33.96 6.30
C THR A 72 7.13 32.90 5.55
N ASN A 73 5.83 33.17 5.31
CA ASN A 73 4.96 32.34 4.49
C ASN A 73 4.01 33.23 3.67
N CYS A 74 3.82 32.85 2.41
CA CYS A 74 2.84 33.44 1.52
C CYS A 74 2.11 32.34 0.75
N LYS A 75 0.78 32.46 0.61
CA LYS A 75 -0.05 31.46 -0.08
C LYS A 75 -0.06 31.65 -1.60
N ASP A 76 0.24 32.84 -2.08
CA ASP A 76 0.10 33.20 -3.49
C ASP A 76 1.42 33.04 -4.26
N SER A 77 1.38 32.28 -5.36
CA SER A 77 2.55 31.91 -6.20
C SER A 77 3.21 33.07 -6.92
N TRP A 78 2.49 34.18 -7.08
CA TRP A 78 3.07 35.37 -7.70
C TRP A 78 4.06 36.14 -6.79
N ILE A 79 4.17 35.71 -5.53
CA ILE A 79 5.28 36.07 -4.63
C ILE A 79 6.32 34.94 -4.67
N GLN A 80 7.40 35.17 -5.40
CA GLN A 80 8.45 34.21 -5.67
C GLN A 80 9.71 34.48 -4.87
N ASN A 81 10.60 33.50 -4.73
CA ASN A 81 11.92 33.64 -4.09
C ASN A 81 11.86 34.26 -2.69
N LEU A 82 10.78 34.02 -1.94
CA LEU A 82 10.61 34.54 -0.59
C LEU A 82 11.70 33.98 0.34
N SER A 83 12.52 34.87 0.91
CA SER A 83 13.71 34.48 1.66
C SER A 83 14.01 35.41 2.84
N THR A 84 14.44 34.83 3.95
CA THR A 84 14.98 35.45 5.14
C THR A 84 16.46 35.13 5.36
N ALA A 85 17.14 34.56 4.37
CA ALA A 85 18.53 34.10 4.46
C ALA A 85 19.53 35.20 4.83
N ASN A 86 19.21 36.46 4.49
CA ASN A 86 20.03 37.63 4.85
C ASN A 86 19.46 38.31 6.10
N TYR A 87 20.17 38.24 7.20
CA TYR A 87 19.76 38.86 8.45
C TYR A 87 19.42 40.36 8.25
N GLY A 88 18.31 40.78 8.84
CA GLY A 88 17.80 42.16 8.72
C GLY A 88 17.01 42.43 7.45
N LYS A 89 16.79 41.45 6.59
CA LYS A 89 16.09 41.59 5.32
C LYS A 89 15.17 40.45 5.01
N ILE A 90 14.00 40.77 4.47
CA ILE A 90 13.09 39.81 3.80
C ILE A 90 13.11 40.21 2.32
N THR A 91 13.44 39.26 1.47
CA THR A 91 13.49 39.47 0.01
C THR A 91 12.51 38.59 -0.71
N PHE A 92 11.88 39.08 -1.75
CA PHE A 92 10.99 38.31 -2.63
C PHE A 92 10.92 38.96 -4.01
N THR A 93 10.37 38.25 -4.97
CA THR A 93 10.10 38.74 -6.31
C THR A 93 8.60 38.75 -6.55
N VAL A 94 8.06 39.86 -7.02
CA VAL A 94 6.67 39.97 -7.49
C VAL A 94 6.66 39.66 -8.98
N SER A 95 5.95 38.58 -9.37
CA SER A 95 5.80 38.21 -10.79
C SER A 95 5.00 39.26 -11.57
N PRO A 96 5.19 39.42 -12.91
CA PRO A 96 4.34 40.27 -13.72
C PRO A 96 2.86 39.91 -13.60
N ASN A 97 2.01 40.92 -13.59
CA ASN A 97 0.56 40.79 -13.67
C ASN A 97 0.08 41.08 -15.07
N TYR A 98 -0.20 40.06 -15.85
CA TYR A 98 -0.68 40.19 -17.23
C TYR A 98 -2.20 40.34 -17.32
N THR A 99 -2.92 40.38 -16.18
CA THR A 99 -4.36 40.57 -16.13
C THR A 99 -4.73 42.04 -16.04
N SER A 100 -5.94 42.42 -16.43
CA SER A 100 -6.45 43.78 -16.21
C SER A 100 -6.82 44.06 -14.75
N GLN A 101 -6.87 43.01 -13.91
CA GLN A 101 -7.28 43.12 -12.53
C GLN A 101 -6.10 43.38 -11.60
N GLU A 102 -6.31 44.30 -10.65
CA GLU A 102 -5.40 44.47 -9.53
C GLU A 102 -5.42 43.20 -8.63
N ARG A 103 -4.26 42.85 -8.11
CA ARG A 103 -4.17 41.72 -7.13
C ARG A 103 -3.46 42.13 -5.85
N GLN A 104 -3.79 41.46 -4.76
CA GLN A 104 -3.19 41.72 -3.46
C GLN A 104 -3.01 40.42 -2.66
N THR A 105 -1.99 40.41 -1.81
CA THR A 105 -1.72 39.27 -0.90
C THR A 105 -1.08 39.77 0.39
N VAL A 106 -0.97 38.85 1.36
CA VAL A 106 -0.30 39.06 2.64
C VAL A 106 0.81 38.01 2.81
N ILE A 107 2.02 38.49 3.06
CA ILE A 107 3.14 37.69 3.52
C ILE A 107 3.12 37.70 5.04
N ASN A 108 2.87 36.55 5.66
CA ASN A 108 2.95 36.40 7.10
C ASN A 108 4.41 36.35 7.52
N VAL A 109 4.77 37.11 8.55
CA VAL A 109 6.12 37.16 9.11
C VAL A 109 6.04 36.81 10.60
N THR A 110 6.82 35.83 11.03
CA THR A 110 6.89 35.40 12.43
C THR A 110 8.34 35.50 12.92
N TYR A 111 8.57 36.23 14.00
CA TYR A 111 9.82 36.16 14.72
C TYR A 111 9.62 35.24 15.93
N THR A 112 10.29 34.09 15.97
CA THR A 112 10.07 33.05 16.99
C THR A 112 10.43 33.48 18.42
N GLY A 113 11.04 34.66 18.60
CA GLY A 113 11.33 35.25 19.89
C GLY A 113 10.14 35.98 20.53
N LEU A 114 9.05 36.20 19.82
CA LEU A 114 7.84 36.90 20.23
C LEU A 114 6.59 36.10 19.78
N ASP A 115 5.49 36.26 20.52
CA ASP A 115 4.20 35.64 20.17
C ASP A 115 3.40 36.46 19.14
N GLU A 116 3.89 37.66 18.79
CA GLU A 116 3.25 38.54 17.83
C GLU A 116 3.49 38.09 16.40
N LYS A 117 2.45 38.26 15.56
CA LYS A 117 2.49 38.02 14.10
C LYS A 117 2.57 39.36 13.38
N TYR A 118 3.38 39.40 12.34
CA TYR A 118 3.58 40.57 11.48
C TYR A 118 3.16 40.25 10.06
N GLU A 119 2.75 41.27 9.31
CA GLU A 119 2.26 41.11 7.96
C GLU A 119 2.95 42.13 7.01
N ILE A 120 3.31 41.63 5.79
CA ILE A 120 3.67 42.52 4.66
C ILE A 120 2.54 42.37 3.64
N ARG A 121 1.81 43.46 3.39
CA ARG A 121 0.76 43.51 2.39
C ARG A 121 1.36 43.89 1.07
N VAL A 122 1.13 43.11 0.02
CA VAL A 122 1.60 43.39 -1.33
C VAL A 122 0.40 43.60 -2.24
N LYS A 123 0.42 44.74 -2.95
CA LYS A 123 -0.60 45.15 -3.90
C LYS A 123 0.06 45.41 -5.24
N GLN A 124 -0.48 44.82 -6.32
CA GLN A 124 0.05 44.99 -7.68
C GLN A 124 -1.05 45.41 -8.65
N SER A 125 -0.78 46.40 -9.44
CA SER A 125 -1.70 46.89 -10.49
C SER A 125 -1.88 45.84 -11.59
N GLY A 126 -3.06 45.82 -12.23
CA GLY A 126 -3.26 45.14 -13.50
C GLY A 126 -2.64 45.88 -14.66
N THR A 127 -2.49 45.20 -15.81
CA THR A 127 -2.05 45.81 -17.06
C THR A 127 -3.22 46.45 -17.84
N GLU A 128 -2.98 47.50 -18.58
CA GLU A 128 -4.00 48.13 -19.42
C GLU A 128 -4.38 47.28 -20.65
N ASN A 129 -3.48 46.41 -21.10
CA ASN A 129 -3.65 45.59 -22.30
C ASN A 129 -3.28 44.12 -22.01
N PRO A 130 -4.16 43.34 -21.37
CA PRO A 130 -3.91 41.91 -21.12
C PRO A 130 -3.87 41.15 -22.44
N MET A 131 -2.92 40.20 -22.54
CA MET A 131 -2.77 39.37 -23.73
C MET A 131 -3.97 38.45 -23.93
N PHE A 132 -4.55 38.01 -22.82
CA PHE A 132 -5.78 37.19 -22.75
C PHE A 132 -6.66 37.70 -21.60
N GLU A 133 -7.96 37.58 -21.77
CA GLU A 133 -8.94 37.77 -20.69
C GLU A 133 -9.64 36.45 -20.43
N TYR A 134 -9.76 36.06 -19.15
CA TYR A 134 -10.50 34.87 -18.72
C TYR A 134 -11.77 35.30 -17.99
N GLU A 135 -12.86 34.67 -18.36
CA GLU A 135 -14.11 34.70 -17.60
C GLU A 135 -14.41 33.27 -17.13
N VAL A 136 -14.52 33.06 -15.83
CA VAL A 136 -14.90 31.75 -15.28
C VAL A 136 -16.40 31.54 -15.51
N ALA A 137 -16.74 30.68 -16.48
CA ALA A 137 -18.14 30.38 -16.82
C ALA A 137 -18.75 29.39 -15.83
N THR A 138 -18.00 28.37 -15.41
CA THR A 138 -18.44 27.38 -14.40
C THR A 138 -17.32 27.13 -13.41
N ARG A 139 -17.69 27.04 -12.11
CA ARG A 139 -16.77 26.76 -11.01
C ARG A 139 -17.41 25.71 -10.09
N GLU A 140 -16.93 24.47 -10.18
CA GLU A 140 -17.33 23.35 -9.34
C GLU A 140 -16.13 22.80 -8.55
N PRO A 141 -16.29 21.91 -7.58
CA PRO A 141 -15.18 21.36 -6.82
C PRO A 141 -14.12 20.65 -7.68
N ASP A 142 -14.50 19.92 -8.71
CA ASP A 142 -13.60 19.15 -9.57
C ASP A 142 -13.66 19.53 -11.06
N PHE A 143 -14.25 20.70 -11.33
CA PHE A 143 -14.47 21.17 -12.70
C PHE A 143 -14.39 22.69 -12.77
N LEU A 144 -13.77 23.18 -13.82
CA LEU A 144 -13.78 24.58 -14.24
C LEU A 144 -14.10 24.68 -15.73
N SER A 145 -14.87 25.68 -16.14
CA SER A 145 -14.89 26.09 -17.53
C SER A 145 -14.62 27.59 -17.67
N LEU A 146 -13.93 27.97 -18.74
CA LEU A 146 -13.52 29.33 -19.00
C LEU A 146 -13.95 29.80 -20.38
N ASN A 147 -14.40 31.04 -20.44
CA ASN A 147 -14.42 31.81 -21.69
C ASN A 147 -13.11 32.58 -21.83
N ILE A 148 -12.43 32.42 -22.96
CA ILE A 148 -11.12 33.01 -23.23
C ILE A 148 -11.23 33.99 -24.38
N THR A 149 -10.84 35.22 -24.14
CA THR A 149 -10.77 36.29 -25.18
C THR A 149 -9.32 36.72 -25.38
N PRO A 150 -8.65 36.30 -26.46
CA PRO A 150 -7.32 36.79 -26.79
C PRO A 150 -7.38 38.21 -27.35
N LEU A 151 -6.34 39.01 -27.10
CA LEU A 151 -6.14 40.33 -27.72
C LEU A 151 -5.91 40.18 -29.23
N ASP A 152 -5.13 39.18 -29.67
CA ASP A 152 -4.94 38.81 -31.06
C ASP A 152 -5.90 37.65 -31.42
N LEU A 153 -6.93 37.95 -32.19
CA LEU A 153 -7.96 36.99 -32.61
C LEU A 153 -7.51 36.06 -33.75
N THR A 154 -6.31 36.23 -34.29
CA THR A 154 -5.85 35.52 -35.50
C THR A 154 -4.79 34.46 -35.21
N THR A 155 -3.98 34.66 -34.19
CA THR A 155 -2.90 33.73 -33.82
C THR A 155 -3.44 32.59 -32.96
N PRO A 156 -3.14 31.32 -33.30
CA PRO A 156 -3.50 30.18 -32.48
C PRO A 156 -2.86 30.23 -31.08
N TYR A 157 -3.56 29.72 -30.09
CA TYR A 157 -3.09 29.62 -28.71
C TYR A 157 -3.48 28.31 -28.05
N ILE A 158 -2.76 27.95 -26.99
CA ILE A 158 -3.00 26.78 -26.15
C ILE A 158 -3.22 27.26 -24.73
N THR A 159 -4.23 26.69 -24.05
CA THR A 159 -4.51 26.93 -22.64
C THR A 159 -4.39 25.62 -21.88
N ARG A 160 -3.63 25.62 -20.79
CA ARG A 160 -3.44 24.48 -19.90
C ARG A 160 -3.53 24.91 -18.43
N ILE A 161 -3.48 23.92 -17.54
CA ILE A 161 -3.70 24.12 -16.13
C ILE A 161 -2.80 23.18 -15.30
N TYR A 162 -2.18 23.73 -14.23
CA TYR A 162 -1.52 22.96 -13.18
C TYR A 162 -1.91 23.51 -11.82
N THR A 163 -1.83 22.70 -10.76
CA THR A 163 -1.96 23.22 -9.41
C THR A 163 -0.81 24.18 -9.10
N GLU A 164 -1.08 25.16 -8.26
CA GLU A 164 -0.04 26.09 -7.78
C GLU A 164 1.10 25.34 -7.08
N GLU A 165 0.78 24.26 -6.35
CA GLU A 165 1.77 23.40 -5.72
C GLU A 165 2.67 22.69 -6.75
N HIS A 166 2.08 22.16 -7.83
CA HIS A 166 2.84 21.54 -8.92
C HIS A 166 3.83 22.52 -9.54
N ILE A 167 3.39 23.76 -9.83
CA ILE A 167 4.26 24.81 -10.37
C ILE A 167 5.46 25.04 -9.45
N LYS A 168 5.25 25.12 -8.13
CA LYS A 168 6.32 25.31 -7.14
C LYS A 168 7.23 24.10 -7.01
N ALA A 169 6.65 22.89 -6.92
CA ALA A 169 7.41 21.68 -6.71
C ALA A 169 8.38 21.35 -7.86
N PHE A 170 8.03 21.75 -9.09
CA PHE A 170 8.84 21.52 -10.28
C PHE A 170 9.63 22.74 -10.74
N GLY A 171 9.60 23.85 -9.99
CA GLY A 171 10.35 25.07 -10.32
C GLY A 171 9.89 25.73 -11.62
N LEU A 172 8.57 25.74 -11.89
CA LEU A 172 7.97 26.21 -13.16
C LEU A 172 7.49 27.66 -13.08
N GLU A 173 8.02 28.46 -12.17
CA GLU A 173 7.61 29.83 -11.96
C GLU A 173 8.06 30.78 -13.11
N SER A 174 9.16 30.45 -13.79
CA SER A 174 9.59 31.22 -14.97
C SER A 174 8.88 30.78 -16.25
N ASP A 175 8.74 31.66 -17.22
CA ASP A 175 8.13 31.34 -18.52
C ASP A 175 8.94 30.28 -19.26
N ASP A 176 10.28 30.37 -19.25
CA ASP A 176 11.16 29.43 -19.94
C ASP A 176 11.06 28.02 -19.34
N ALA A 177 10.99 27.90 -18.00
CA ALA A 177 10.85 26.62 -17.32
C ALA A 177 9.49 25.99 -17.63
N LEU A 178 8.40 26.77 -17.51
CA LEU A 178 7.05 26.28 -17.80
C LEU A 178 6.89 25.91 -19.27
N ALA A 179 7.40 26.74 -20.20
CA ALA A 179 7.36 26.45 -21.64
C ALA A 179 8.04 25.13 -21.98
N SER A 180 9.26 24.92 -21.44
CA SER A 180 10.01 23.68 -21.67
C SER A 180 9.30 22.45 -21.10
N TYR A 181 8.77 22.57 -19.90
CA TYR A 181 8.03 21.50 -19.23
C TYR A 181 6.74 21.14 -19.99
N ASP A 182 5.96 22.15 -20.38
CA ASP A 182 4.69 21.96 -21.07
C ASP A 182 4.87 21.39 -22.46
N MET A 183 5.86 21.86 -23.23
CA MET A 183 6.18 21.28 -24.53
C MET A 183 6.62 19.82 -24.43
N GLY A 184 7.40 19.47 -23.42
CA GLY A 184 7.75 18.07 -23.15
C GLY A 184 6.53 17.21 -22.80
N ALA A 185 5.58 17.73 -22.02
CA ALA A 185 4.32 17.05 -21.74
C ALA A 185 3.47 16.87 -23.03
N ILE A 186 3.39 17.88 -23.86
CA ILE A 186 2.68 17.82 -25.16
C ILE A 186 3.31 16.81 -26.11
N GLU A 187 4.63 16.74 -26.20
CA GLU A 187 5.34 15.72 -26.98
C GLU A 187 5.02 14.29 -26.49
N ASN A 188 4.98 14.11 -25.19
CA ASN A 188 4.62 12.84 -24.56
C ASN A 188 3.16 12.47 -24.83
N ASP A 189 2.21 13.41 -24.67
CA ASP A 189 0.79 13.21 -24.97
C ASP A 189 0.57 12.85 -26.44
N ALA A 190 1.28 13.54 -27.36
CA ALA A 190 1.27 13.25 -28.80
C ALA A 190 1.75 11.81 -29.09
N TYR A 191 2.87 11.41 -28.47
CA TYR A 191 3.43 10.07 -28.62
C TYR A 191 2.43 8.97 -28.19
N TYR A 192 1.85 9.10 -27.00
CA TYR A 192 0.87 8.11 -26.50
C TYR A 192 -0.46 8.11 -27.26
N SER A 193 -0.83 9.22 -27.90
CA SER A 193 -2.00 9.27 -28.78
C SER A 193 -1.71 8.84 -30.22
N GLY A 194 -0.47 8.43 -30.54
CA GLY A 194 -0.06 7.99 -31.88
C GLY A 194 -0.03 9.13 -32.91
N GLN A 195 0.16 10.37 -32.45
CA GLN A 195 0.18 11.56 -33.33
C GLN A 195 1.59 12.17 -33.38
N THR A 196 1.85 12.96 -34.41
CA THR A 196 3.00 13.88 -34.39
C THR A 196 2.69 15.05 -33.46
N THR A 197 3.71 15.61 -32.80
CA THR A 197 3.55 16.79 -31.92
C THR A 197 2.79 17.92 -32.61
N LEU A 198 3.09 18.20 -33.88
CA LEU A 198 2.42 19.26 -34.65
C LEU A 198 0.92 18.98 -34.89
N ASN A 199 0.55 17.75 -35.15
CA ASN A 199 -0.87 17.37 -35.31
C ASN A 199 -1.60 17.45 -33.97
N TYR A 200 -0.96 17.02 -32.88
CA TYR A 200 -1.51 17.14 -31.54
C TYR A 200 -1.72 18.62 -31.15
N LEU A 201 -0.72 19.50 -31.38
CA LEU A 201 -0.83 20.94 -31.17
C LEU A 201 -2.02 21.57 -31.92
N ARG A 202 -2.24 21.17 -33.19
CA ARG A 202 -3.40 21.63 -33.96
C ARG A 202 -4.74 21.21 -33.37
N ASN A 203 -4.78 20.02 -32.74
CA ASN A 203 -6.00 19.50 -32.13
C ASN A 203 -6.36 20.18 -30.81
N ILE A 204 -5.35 20.62 -30.02
CA ILE A 204 -5.55 21.23 -28.72
C ILE A 204 -5.52 22.76 -28.74
N SER A 205 -5.20 23.38 -29.89
CA SER A 205 -5.13 24.84 -30.02
C SER A 205 -6.50 25.44 -30.36
N HIS A 206 -6.69 26.67 -29.87
CA HIS A 206 -7.82 27.56 -30.19
C HIS A 206 -7.39 28.70 -31.06
N THR A 207 -8.30 29.32 -31.80
CA THR A 207 -8.09 30.56 -32.53
C THR A 207 -9.30 31.45 -32.34
N GLY A 208 -9.07 32.75 -32.05
CA GLY A 208 -10.14 33.68 -31.71
C GLY A 208 -10.72 33.40 -30.32
N LYS A 209 -11.96 33.84 -30.06
CA LYS A 209 -12.62 33.59 -28.77
C LYS A 209 -12.95 32.12 -28.61
N ALA A 210 -12.64 31.58 -27.45
CA ALA A 210 -13.06 30.23 -27.08
C ALA A 210 -14.05 30.29 -25.91
N PHE A 211 -15.09 29.50 -25.96
CA PHE A 211 -16.13 29.44 -24.94
C PHE A 211 -16.16 28.04 -24.33
N ASP A 212 -16.46 28.00 -23.03
CA ASP A 212 -16.59 26.77 -22.26
C ASP A 212 -15.37 25.83 -22.41
N VAL A 213 -14.16 26.40 -22.33
CA VAL A 213 -12.94 25.59 -22.28
C VAL A 213 -12.92 24.85 -20.96
N GLU A 214 -13.11 23.53 -21.03
CA GLU A 214 -13.33 22.69 -19.86
C GLU A 214 -12.02 22.14 -19.28
N PHE A 215 -11.92 22.19 -17.95
CA PHE A 215 -10.90 21.52 -17.15
C PHE A 215 -11.60 20.59 -16.17
N THR A 216 -11.34 19.30 -16.31
CA THR A 216 -11.98 18.24 -15.50
C THR A 216 -10.96 17.56 -14.59
N ARG A 217 -11.45 16.80 -13.61
CA ARG A 217 -10.61 16.01 -12.69
C ARG A 217 -9.71 16.88 -11.82
N LEU A 218 -10.24 18.03 -11.46
CA LEU A 218 -9.54 18.96 -10.58
C LEU A 218 -9.71 18.55 -9.12
N PHE A 219 -8.86 19.08 -8.24
CA PHE A 219 -8.99 18.94 -6.81
C PHE A 219 -9.84 20.09 -6.24
N PRO A 220 -10.75 19.78 -5.28
CA PRO A 220 -11.58 20.79 -4.63
C PRO A 220 -10.76 21.81 -3.84
N ASP A 221 -11.32 23.02 -3.72
CA ASP A 221 -10.75 24.14 -2.94
C ASP A 221 -9.26 24.40 -3.21
N THR A 222 -8.81 24.16 -4.44
CA THR A 222 -7.40 24.14 -4.83
C THR A 222 -7.11 25.28 -5.80
N ASN A 223 -6.01 25.97 -5.57
CA ASN A 223 -5.50 27.00 -6.50
C ASN A 223 -4.87 26.33 -7.71
N TYR A 224 -5.33 26.74 -8.88
CA TYR A 224 -4.78 26.35 -10.17
C TYR A 224 -4.20 27.53 -10.90
N VAL A 225 -3.01 27.38 -11.44
CA VAL A 225 -2.43 28.30 -12.40
C VAL A 225 -2.92 27.89 -13.79
N ILE A 226 -3.84 28.67 -14.34
CA ILE A 226 -4.24 28.57 -15.74
C ILE A 226 -3.26 29.41 -16.53
N TYR A 227 -2.71 28.86 -17.59
CA TYR A 227 -1.76 29.57 -18.42
C TYR A 227 -2.06 29.36 -19.89
N THR A 228 -1.81 30.45 -20.67
CA THR A 228 -2.07 30.50 -22.10
C THR A 228 -0.90 31.17 -22.82
N TYR A 229 -0.56 30.66 -23.98
CA TYR A 229 0.46 31.19 -24.85
C TYR A 229 0.08 31.03 -26.33
N HIS A 230 0.53 31.92 -27.19
CA HIS A 230 0.42 31.74 -28.62
C HIS A 230 1.41 30.71 -29.15
N ILE A 231 0.98 29.93 -30.16
CA ILE A 231 1.75 28.87 -30.77
C ILE A 231 1.84 29.07 -32.29
N ASP A 232 3.04 28.91 -32.86
CA ASP A 232 3.21 28.82 -34.32
C ASP A 232 2.98 27.36 -34.75
N LEU A 233 1.84 27.09 -35.39
CA LEU A 233 1.49 25.79 -35.90
C LEU A 233 2.26 25.36 -37.16
N THR A 234 3.19 26.18 -37.66
CA THR A 234 4.10 25.80 -38.74
C THR A 234 5.36 25.16 -38.17
N THR A 235 5.91 25.74 -37.12
CA THR A 235 7.14 25.29 -36.46
C THR A 235 6.88 24.42 -35.23
N GLY A 236 5.70 24.53 -34.62
CA GLY A 236 5.36 23.89 -33.36
C GLY A 236 6.01 24.58 -32.15
N THR A 237 6.34 25.86 -32.24
CA THR A 237 7.03 26.60 -31.20
C THR A 237 6.14 27.67 -30.55
N ILE A 238 6.37 27.94 -29.27
CA ILE A 238 5.70 29.03 -28.55
C ILE A 238 6.17 30.36 -29.14
N SER A 239 5.21 31.25 -29.46
CA SER A 239 5.46 32.50 -30.14
C SER A 239 5.17 33.75 -29.30
N SER A 240 4.84 33.62 -28.03
CA SER A 240 4.57 34.72 -27.08
C SER A 240 5.11 34.44 -25.70
N ASN A 241 5.05 35.45 -24.81
CA ASN A 241 5.15 35.23 -23.37
C ASN A 241 3.98 34.35 -22.89
N ILE A 242 4.10 33.76 -21.68
CA ILE A 242 3.04 32.97 -21.07
C ILE A 242 2.17 33.88 -20.19
N TYR A 243 0.89 33.99 -20.55
CA TYR A 243 -0.12 34.62 -19.71
C TYR A 243 -0.56 33.66 -18.63
N ARG A 244 -0.68 34.10 -17.38
CA ARG A 244 -1.04 33.26 -16.22
C ARG A 244 -2.09 33.90 -15.36
N GLU A 245 -3.03 33.14 -14.88
CA GLU A 245 -3.99 33.55 -13.85
C GLU A 245 -4.24 32.42 -12.86
N VAL A 246 -4.42 32.76 -11.59
CA VAL A 246 -4.76 31.80 -10.56
C VAL A 246 -6.27 31.75 -10.40
N VAL A 247 -6.85 30.56 -10.56
CA VAL A 247 -8.25 30.30 -10.34
C VAL A 247 -8.39 29.19 -9.30
N ARG A 248 -9.22 29.41 -8.29
CA ARG A 248 -9.49 28.41 -7.26
C ARG A 248 -10.76 27.66 -7.60
N THR A 249 -10.75 26.32 -7.52
CA THR A 249 -11.94 25.49 -7.61
C THR A 249 -12.89 25.75 -6.43
N ALA A 250 -14.15 25.41 -6.58
CA ALA A 250 -15.11 25.55 -5.49
C ALA A 250 -14.79 24.59 -4.33
N LYS A 251 -15.18 24.97 -3.12
CA LYS A 251 -15.30 24.04 -2.01
C LYS A 251 -16.49 23.11 -2.25
N PRO A 252 -16.42 21.83 -1.82
CA PRO A 252 -17.61 21.02 -1.72
C PRO A 252 -18.68 21.70 -0.86
N SER A 253 -19.94 21.55 -1.23
CA SER A 253 -21.04 22.09 -0.43
C SER A 253 -21.14 21.35 0.91
N THR A 254 -21.29 22.09 1.99
CA THR A 254 -21.45 21.52 3.34
C THR A 254 -22.88 21.56 3.81
N ILE A 255 -23.26 20.53 4.57
CA ILE A 255 -24.53 20.41 5.30
C ILE A 255 -24.24 20.37 6.80
N GLU A 256 -25.22 20.68 7.62
CA GLU A 256 -25.16 20.36 9.04
C GLU A 256 -25.42 18.87 9.22
N ALA A 257 -24.39 18.11 9.57
CA ALA A 257 -24.48 16.69 9.81
C ALA A 257 -24.45 16.41 11.31
N ASN A 258 -25.57 15.88 11.82
CA ASN A 258 -25.66 15.45 13.22
C ASN A 258 -25.25 13.97 13.29
N ILE A 259 -23.97 13.70 13.56
CA ILE A 259 -23.42 12.36 13.76
C ILE A 259 -22.93 12.29 15.21
N ASP A 260 -23.56 11.44 16.01
CA ASP A 260 -23.08 11.18 17.37
C ASP A 260 -21.98 10.11 17.30
N MET A 261 -20.78 10.45 17.79
CA MET A 261 -19.62 9.58 17.86
C MET A 261 -19.17 9.44 19.31
N THR A 262 -19.13 8.21 19.81
CA THR A 262 -18.58 7.92 21.14
C THR A 262 -17.43 6.94 21.05
N LEU A 263 -16.39 7.16 21.86
CA LEU A 263 -15.17 6.34 21.91
C LEU A 263 -15.01 5.72 23.29
N GLU A 264 -14.76 4.40 23.32
CA GLU A 264 -14.45 3.65 24.53
C GLU A 264 -13.10 2.96 24.39
N VAL A 265 -12.21 3.18 25.38
CA VAL A 265 -10.89 2.53 25.44
C VAL A 265 -11.00 1.20 26.18
N ASN A 266 -10.52 0.14 25.55
CA ASN A 266 -10.44 -1.19 26.13
C ASN A 266 -9.05 -1.80 25.85
N GLY A 267 -8.09 -1.61 26.76
CA GLY A 267 -6.71 -2.02 26.55
C GLY A 267 -6.05 -1.28 25.37
N ALA A 268 -5.49 -2.01 24.43
CA ALA A 268 -4.93 -1.49 23.20
C ALA A 268 -5.96 -1.37 22.06
N ARG A 269 -7.25 -1.34 22.39
CA ARG A 269 -8.35 -1.18 21.45
C ARG A 269 -9.16 0.07 21.75
N ILE A 270 -9.75 0.64 20.70
CA ILE A 270 -10.76 1.69 20.82
C ILE A 270 -12.02 1.22 20.11
N ILE A 271 -13.14 1.25 20.82
CA ILE A 271 -14.45 0.94 20.30
C ILE A 271 -15.12 2.25 19.93
N GLN A 272 -15.33 2.49 18.65
CA GLN A 272 -16.01 3.64 18.10
C GLN A 272 -17.47 3.27 17.82
N THR A 273 -18.39 3.93 18.48
CA THR A 273 -19.83 3.80 18.20
C THR A 273 -20.32 5.06 17.47
N ILE A 274 -20.93 4.87 16.32
CA ILE A 274 -21.39 5.94 15.43
C ILE A 274 -22.90 5.84 15.27
N THR A 275 -23.58 6.96 15.50
CA THR A 275 -25.04 7.05 15.42
C THR A 275 -25.46 8.32 14.68
N PRO A 276 -25.53 8.29 13.33
CA PRO A 276 -26.02 9.43 12.57
C PRO A 276 -27.53 9.65 12.83
N ALA A 277 -27.95 10.90 12.93
CA ALA A 277 -29.38 11.25 13.05
C ALA A 277 -30.14 10.83 11.79
N ASP A 278 -29.60 11.12 10.62
CA ASP A 278 -30.08 10.59 9.33
C ASP A 278 -29.39 9.26 9.02
N LYS A 279 -30.18 8.17 9.03
CA LYS A 279 -29.69 6.80 8.77
C LYS A 279 -29.36 6.54 7.30
N GLU A 280 -29.80 7.40 6.41
CA GLU A 280 -29.51 7.31 4.97
C GLU A 280 -28.26 8.08 4.56
N MET A 281 -27.73 8.91 5.45
CA MET A 281 -26.51 9.67 5.24
C MET A 281 -25.28 8.75 5.20
N TYR A 282 -24.43 8.97 4.21
CA TYR A 282 -23.10 8.37 4.16
C TYR A 282 -22.10 9.21 4.94
N TYR A 283 -21.14 8.54 5.58
CA TYR A 283 -20.06 9.17 6.31
C TYR A 283 -18.76 8.38 6.15
N TYR A 284 -17.65 9.10 6.23
CA TYR A 284 -16.31 8.54 6.25
C TYR A 284 -15.71 8.71 7.63
N THR A 285 -14.99 7.69 8.10
CA THR A 285 -14.26 7.72 9.37
C THR A 285 -12.97 6.95 9.25
N GLU A 286 -11.93 7.41 9.93
CA GLU A 286 -10.63 6.76 9.97
C GLU A 286 -9.95 7.02 11.32
N CYS A 287 -8.97 6.19 11.66
CA CYS A 287 -8.15 6.29 12.88
C CYS A 287 -6.69 6.39 12.48
N TRP A 288 -5.97 7.39 13.00
CA TRP A 288 -4.54 7.60 12.78
C TRP A 288 -3.81 7.75 14.11
N SER A 289 -2.57 7.22 14.21
CA SER A 289 -1.70 7.62 15.30
C SER A 289 -1.30 9.08 15.12
N VAL A 290 -1.31 9.85 16.22
CA VAL A 290 -0.93 11.27 16.19
C VAL A 290 0.54 11.43 15.81
N ALA A 291 1.39 10.49 16.21
CA ALA A 291 2.81 10.49 15.87
C ALA A 291 3.04 10.27 14.36
N ASP A 292 2.33 9.31 13.75
CA ASP A 292 2.42 9.07 12.31
C ASP A 292 1.89 10.25 11.51
N PHE A 293 0.79 10.86 11.95
CA PHE A 293 0.24 12.05 11.32
C PHE A 293 1.29 13.17 11.22
N TYR A 294 1.91 13.53 12.36
CA TYR A 294 2.92 14.60 12.35
C TYR A 294 4.25 14.20 11.70
N THR A 295 4.57 12.92 11.67
CA THR A 295 5.72 12.42 10.92
C THR A 295 5.49 12.59 9.42
N TYR A 296 4.28 12.38 8.95
CA TYR A 296 3.94 12.42 7.53
C TYR A 296 3.66 13.85 7.02
N TYR A 297 2.90 14.65 7.79
CA TYR A 297 2.43 15.97 7.37
C TYR A 297 3.20 17.16 8.02
N GLY A 298 4.09 16.87 8.97
CA GLY A 298 4.88 17.90 9.69
C GLY A 298 4.19 18.45 10.93
N GLN A 299 5.02 18.97 11.87
CA GLN A 299 4.62 19.46 13.20
C GLN A 299 3.79 20.74 13.13
N GLY A 300 3.08 21.11 12.33
CA GLY A 300 2.24 22.31 12.25
C GLY A 300 1.03 22.09 11.34
N ALA A 301 0.86 20.86 10.84
CA ALA A 301 -0.26 20.52 9.99
C ALA A 301 -1.57 20.56 10.80
N ASP A 302 -2.59 21.17 10.22
CA ASP A 302 -3.96 21.17 10.78
C ASP A 302 -4.68 19.88 10.39
N MET A 303 -4.98 19.05 11.39
CA MET A 303 -5.66 17.78 11.16
C MET A 303 -7.03 17.94 10.48
N HIS A 304 -7.79 18.99 10.82
CA HIS A 304 -9.10 19.23 10.24
C HIS A 304 -8.98 19.49 8.72
N GLU A 305 -8.04 20.33 8.34
CA GLU A 305 -7.80 20.68 6.94
C GLU A 305 -7.22 19.48 6.17
N VAL A 306 -6.19 18.82 6.73
CA VAL A 306 -5.48 17.73 6.06
C VAL A 306 -6.37 16.53 5.77
N PHE A 307 -7.17 16.08 6.73
CA PHE A 307 -8.01 14.88 6.53
C PHE A 307 -9.12 15.11 5.50
N VAL A 308 -9.76 16.29 5.54
CA VAL A 308 -10.79 16.64 4.56
C VAL A 308 -10.19 16.78 3.16
N ASN A 309 -9.06 17.48 3.03
CA ASN A 309 -8.39 17.65 1.74
C ASN A 309 -7.93 16.31 1.17
N LYS A 310 -7.30 15.46 1.99
CA LYS A 310 -6.87 14.11 1.60
C LYS A 310 -8.03 13.26 1.06
N TRP A 311 -9.18 13.28 1.73
CA TRP A 311 -10.36 12.58 1.24
C TRP A 311 -10.82 13.12 -0.12
N ASN A 312 -10.97 14.45 -0.22
CA ASN A 312 -11.45 15.11 -1.43
C ASN A 312 -10.49 14.92 -2.62
N GLU A 313 -9.17 14.95 -2.39
CA GLU A 313 -8.16 14.62 -3.39
C GLU A 313 -8.24 13.15 -3.83
N THR A 314 -8.44 12.23 -2.88
CA THR A 314 -8.62 10.80 -3.16
C THR A 314 -9.85 10.58 -4.04
N VAL A 315 -10.98 11.24 -3.74
CA VAL A 315 -12.19 11.19 -4.55
C VAL A 315 -11.91 11.69 -5.97
N SER A 316 -11.24 12.84 -6.11
CA SER A 316 -10.88 13.40 -7.43
C SER A 316 -9.99 12.46 -8.23
N MET A 317 -8.99 11.84 -7.60
CA MET A 317 -8.12 10.85 -8.25
C MET A 317 -8.88 9.60 -8.69
N MET A 318 -9.78 9.08 -7.85
CA MET A 318 -10.60 7.92 -8.20
C MET A 318 -11.57 8.24 -9.36
N LYS A 319 -12.23 9.39 -9.33
CA LYS A 319 -13.06 9.89 -10.46
C LYS A 319 -12.21 10.03 -11.72
N GLY A 320 -11.00 10.55 -11.59
CA GLY A 320 -10.00 10.63 -12.66
C GLY A 320 -9.62 9.27 -13.25
N SER A 321 -9.66 8.22 -12.46
CA SER A 321 -9.41 6.83 -12.86
C SER A 321 -10.67 6.12 -13.40
N GLY A 322 -11.79 6.84 -13.52
CA GLY A 322 -13.03 6.34 -14.11
C GLY A 322 -14.03 5.73 -13.12
N TYR A 323 -13.80 5.87 -11.81
CA TYR A 323 -14.79 5.45 -10.81
C TYR A 323 -15.92 6.46 -10.70
N TYR A 324 -17.15 5.96 -10.57
CA TYR A 324 -18.31 6.79 -10.29
C TYR A 324 -18.43 7.08 -8.79
N PRO A 325 -19.03 8.23 -8.37
CA PRO A 325 -19.18 8.58 -6.95
C PRO A 325 -19.78 7.46 -6.10
N GLN A 326 -20.80 6.77 -6.59
CA GLN A 326 -21.44 5.67 -5.88
C GLN A 326 -20.47 4.52 -5.57
N GLN A 327 -19.60 4.16 -6.51
CA GLN A 327 -18.58 3.11 -6.31
C GLN A 327 -17.55 3.53 -5.25
N ILE A 328 -17.17 4.81 -5.22
CA ILE A 328 -16.24 5.36 -4.24
C ILE A 328 -16.86 5.29 -2.84
N ILE A 329 -18.13 5.68 -2.72
CA ILE A 329 -18.88 5.67 -1.46
C ILE A 329 -19.05 4.24 -0.94
N GLU A 330 -19.51 3.31 -1.78
CA GLU A 330 -19.75 1.92 -1.38
C GLU A 330 -18.46 1.20 -0.92
N ALA A 331 -17.32 1.57 -1.51
CA ALA A 331 -16.04 0.97 -1.16
C ALA A 331 -15.41 1.53 0.13
N ASN A 332 -15.74 2.77 0.52
CA ASN A 332 -14.98 3.49 1.55
C ASN A 332 -15.84 4.07 2.68
N CYS A 333 -17.13 4.27 2.48
CA CYS A 333 -17.99 4.94 3.43
C CYS A 333 -18.91 3.99 4.17
N HIS A 334 -19.45 4.47 5.28
CA HIS A 334 -20.43 3.78 6.09
C HIS A 334 -21.80 4.49 6.02
N LYS A 335 -22.84 3.77 6.41
CA LYS A 335 -24.22 4.25 6.45
C LYS A 335 -24.93 3.68 7.68
N GLY A 336 -25.82 4.46 8.30
CA GLY A 336 -26.57 4.04 9.49
C GLY A 336 -25.68 3.86 10.73
N ASN A 337 -26.22 3.19 11.76
CA ASN A 337 -25.47 2.94 12.99
C ASN A 337 -24.32 1.95 12.73
N LYS A 338 -23.16 2.22 13.33
CA LYS A 338 -21.97 1.37 13.20
C LYS A 338 -21.22 1.30 14.52
N VAL A 339 -20.66 0.13 14.79
CA VAL A 339 -19.64 -0.07 15.83
C VAL A 339 -18.39 -0.58 15.15
N ILE A 340 -17.29 0.11 15.35
CA ILE A 340 -15.98 -0.22 14.78
C ILE A 340 -15.02 -0.45 15.94
N THR A 341 -14.32 -1.58 15.92
CA THR A 341 -13.22 -1.84 16.85
C THR A 341 -11.91 -1.58 16.12
N HIS A 342 -11.17 -0.61 16.63
CA HIS A 342 -9.81 -0.31 16.17
C HIS A 342 -8.81 -1.12 17.00
N GLU A 343 -8.10 -2.02 16.36
CA GLU A 343 -7.01 -2.80 16.96
C GLU A 343 -5.71 -1.97 16.82
N LEU A 344 -5.13 -1.54 17.95
CA LEU A 344 -4.15 -0.44 17.99
C LEU A 344 -2.94 -0.81 18.86
N ASN A 345 -1.89 0.02 18.82
CA ASN A 345 -0.77 -0.08 19.75
C ASN A 345 -1.18 0.40 21.15
N ALA A 346 -0.66 -0.24 22.20
CA ALA A 346 -0.89 0.17 23.57
C ALA A 346 -0.19 1.50 23.90
N ASN A 347 -0.73 2.24 24.89
CA ASN A 347 -0.19 3.50 25.38
C ASN A 347 0.13 4.53 24.28
N THR A 348 -0.66 4.55 23.22
CA THR A 348 -0.43 5.39 22.04
C THR A 348 -1.60 6.33 21.84
N GLN A 349 -1.31 7.58 21.49
CA GLN A 349 -2.32 8.59 21.20
C GLN A 349 -2.77 8.49 19.73
N TYR A 350 -4.09 8.48 19.56
CA TYR A 350 -4.75 8.43 18.26
C TYR A 350 -5.67 9.61 18.04
N VAL A 351 -5.89 9.94 16.79
CA VAL A 351 -6.99 10.79 16.33
C VAL A 351 -7.98 9.93 15.58
N ILE A 352 -9.25 10.01 15.96
CA ILE A 352 -10.36 9.40 15.24
C ILE A 352 -11.24 10.53 14.75
N TYR A 353 -11.62 10.48 13.49
CA TYR A 353 -12.40 11.54 12.88
C TYR A 353 -13.51 11.00 12.00
N ILE A 354 -14.53 11.84 11.80
CA ILE A 354 -15.70 11.52 11.01
C ILE A 354 -16.23 12.78 10.31
N PHE A 355 -16.77 12.62 9.13
CA PHE A 355 -17.52 13.64 8.39
C PHE A 355 -18.54 12.99 7.44
N ALA A 356 -19.61 13.73 7.11
CA ALA A 356 -20.59 13.30 6.13
C ALA A 356 -20.03 13.40 4.70
N VAL A 357 -20.51 12.51 3.83
CA VAL A 357 -20.13 12.42 2.42
C VAL A 357 -21.36 12.67 1.53
N ASN A 358 -21.20 13.49 0.52
CA ASN A 358 -22.26 13.80 -0.44
C ASN A 358 -22.53 12.61 -1.38
N ASN A 359 -23.77 12.19 -1.50
CA ASN A 359 -24.20 11.03 -2.27
C ASN A 359 -23.96 11.14 -3.79
N GLU A 360 -23.97 12.37 -4.32
CA GLU A 360 -23.88 12.62 -5.75
C GLU A 360 -22.43 12.82 -6.20
N THR A 361 -21.60 13.43 -5.32
CA THR A 361 -20.24 13.83 -5.65
C THR A 361 -19.16 12.98 -5.00
N ALA A 362 -19.49 12.29 -3.91
CA ALA A 362 -18.58 11.60 -2.99
C ALA A 362 -17.61 12.52 -2.20
N PHE A 363 -17.65 13.83 -2.40
CA PHE A 363 -16.85 14.76 -1.61
C PHE A 363 -17.37 14.88 -0.17
N SER A 364 -16.49 15.35 0.73
CA SER A 364 -16.91 15.72 2.08
C SER A 364 -18.05 16.73 2.04
N SER A 365 -19.05 16.55 2.90
CA SER A 365 -20.24 17.41 2.90
C SER A 365 -20.62 17.94 4.28
N SER A 366 -19.75 17.80 5.28
CA SER A 366 -19.91 18.43 6.59
C SER A 366 -18.57 18.92 7.11
N GLU A 367 -18.61 19.72 8.17
CA GLU A 367 -17.44 19.90 9.03
C GLU A 367 -16.97 18.54 9.54
N ILE A 368 -15.67 18.42 9.79
CA ILE A 368 -15.07 17.24 10.37
C ILE A 368 -15.19 17.29 11.88
N GLU A 369 -15.66 16.23 12.49
CA GLU A 369 -15.52 15.98 13.91
C GLU A 369 -14.30 15.08 14.13
N LEU A 370 -13.43 15.47 15.06
CA LEU A 370 -12.27 14.67 15.44
C LEU A 370 -12.09 14.63 16.95
N GLU A 371 -11.66 13.49 17.46
CA GLU A 371 -11.39 13.28 18.87
C GLU A 371 -9.99 12.67 19.05
N LEU A 372 -9.23 13.24 19.99
CA LEU A 372 -7.93 12.74 20.40
C LEU A 372 -8.11 11.82 21.60
N ILE A 373 -7.68 10.57 21.48
CA ILE A 373 -7.85 9.55 22.50
C ILE A 373 -6.59 8.69 22.60
N SER A 374 -6.26 8.22 23.79
CA SER A 374 -5.12 7.33 23.98
C SER A 374 -5.57 5.95 24.40
N THR A 375 -4.99 4.91 23.78
CA THR A 375 -5.11 3.53 24.27
C THR A 375 -4.44 3.40 25.63
N SER A 376 -4.89 2.43 26.42
CA SER A 376 -4.23 2.03 27.65
C SER A 376 -3.21 0.91 27.42
N SER A 377 -2.58 0.41 28.47
CA SER A 377 -1.76 -0.80 28.42
C SER A 377 -2.61 -1.97 27.91
N ALA A 378 -1.97 -2.90 27.18
CA ALA A 378 -2.63 -4.12 26.77
C ALA A 378 -3.26 -4.85 27.96
N THR A 379 -4.45 -5.37 27.76
CA THR A 379 -5.13 -6.16 28.79
C THR A 379 -4.51 -7.57 28.81
N GLU A 380 -3.86 -7.92 29.91
CA GLU A 380 -3.32 -9.28 30.07
C GLU A 380 -4.39 -10.33 29.86
N SER A 381 -4.07 -11.33 29.06
CA SER A 381 -4.97 -12.44 28.74
C SER A 381 -4.53 -13.74 29.43
N GLY A 382 -5.51 -14.45 29.96
CA GLY A 382 -5.32 -15.86 30.39
C GLY A 382 -5.30 -16.87 29.25
N MET A 383 -5.36 -16.41 27.99
CA MET A 383 -5.32 -17.27 26.82
C MET A 383 -4.02 -18.09 26.76
N THR A 384 -4.14 -19.35 26.43
CA THR A 384 -3.02 -20.23 26.13
C THR A 384 -3.05 -20.64 24.67
N ILE A 385 -1.88 -20.94 24.11
CA ILE A 385 -1.76 -21.40 22.73
C ILE A 385 -1.04 -22.74 22.74
N ASP A 386 -1.75 -23.80 22.35
CA ASP A 386 -1.15 -25.12 22.16
C ASP A 386 -0.45 -25.21 20.82
N ILE A 387 0.74 -25.81 20.81
CA ILE A 387 1.57 -25.96 19.62
C ILE A 387 1.92 -27.40 19.42
N VAL A 388 1.35 -28.02 18.38
CA VAL A 388 1.58 -29.40 18.03
C VAL A 388 2.39 -29.48 16.75
N VAL A 389 3.50 -30.25 16.81
CA VAL A 389 4.34 -30.50 15.62
C VAL A 389 4.20 -31.99 15.25
N LYS A 390 3.88 -32.23 13.99
CA LYS A 390 3.71 -33.59 13.42
C LYS A 390 4.53 -33.74 12.14
N ASP A 391 4.62 -34.93 11.65
CA ASP A 391 5.20 -35.25 10.34
C ASP A 391 6.56 -34.61 10.14
N ILE A 392 7.44 -34.81 11.14
CA ILE A 392 8.80 -34.23 11.11
C ILE A 392 9.66 -35.09 10.18
N PHE A 393 10.15 -34.47 9.10
CA PHE A 393 11.02 -35.08 8.12
C PHE A 393 12.33 -34.26 8.01
N PRO A 394 13.30 -34.66 7.18
CA PRO A 394 14.54 -33.90 7.04
C PRO A 394 14.35 -32.45 6.62
N THR A 395 13.38 -32.15 5.73
CA THR A 395 13.19 -30.82 5.14
C THR A 395 11.80 -30.26 5.32
N THR A 396 10.88 -30.97 6.01
CA THR A 396 9.51 -30.53 6.24
C THR A 396 9.02 -30.89 7.63
N ALA A 397 8.01 -30.16 8.12
CA ALA A 397 7.22 -30.49 9.30
C ALA A 397 5.85 -29.82 9.23
N ASN A 398 4.84 -30.41 9.87
CA ASN A 398 3.53 -29.79 10.04
C ASN A 398 3.41 -29.22 11.45
N VAL A 399 3.06 -27.92 11.54
CA VAL A 399 2.84 -27.26 12.84
C VAL A 399 1.41 -26.76 12.91
N TYR A 400 0.77 -27.00 14.06
CA TYR A 400 -0.59 -26.60 14.37
C TYR A 400 -0.56 -25.71 15.60
N TRP A 401 -1.27 -24.60 15.55
CA TRP A 401 -1.45 -23.68 16.68
C TRP A 401 -2.94 -23.59 17.00
N THR A 402 -3.30 -23.77 18.26
CA THR A 402 -4.68 -23.71 18.73
C THR A 402 -4.75 -22.81 19.95
N ALA A 403 -5.42 -21.67 19.82
CA ALA A 403 -5.70 -20.79 20.95
C ALA A 403 -6.84 -21.36 21.81
N SER A 404 -6.74 -21.22 23.13
CA SER A 404 -7.79 -21.64 24.07
C SER A 404 -9.06 -20.78 23.96
N ASP A 405 -8.94 -19.55 23.46
CA ASP A 405 -10.04 -18.69 23.03
C ASP A 405 -10.18 -18.78 21.50
N PRO A 406 -11.30 -19.31 20.95
CA PRO A 406 -11.49 -19.43 19.51
C PRO A 406 -11.58 -18.09 18.77
N ASN A 407 -11.80 -16.98 19.49
CA ASN A 407 -11.77 -15.62 18.95
C ASN A 407 -10.49 -14.86 19.33
N GLY A 408 -9.60 -15.49 20.08
CA GLY A 408 -8.35 -14.90 20.52
C GLY A 408 -7.39 -14.65 19.35
N ARG A 409 -6.90 -13.42 19.25
CA ARG A 409 -5.87 -13.04 18.25
C ARG A 409 -4.49 -13.42 18.77
N PHE A 410 -3.65 -13.92 17.89
CA PHE A 410 -2.28 -14.27 18.22
C PHE A 410 -1.35 -14.19 17.00
N VAL A 411 -0.08 -13.96 17.26
CA VAL A 411 1.01 -14.05 16.28
C VAL A 411 1.60 -15.45 16.36
N ARG A 412 1.94 -16.04 15.22
CA ARG A 412 2.71 -17.30 15.14
C ARG A 412 3.88 -17.17 14.19
N ALA A 413 4.96 -17.85 14.49
CA ALA A 413 6.11 -17.98 13.60
C ALA A 413 6.94 -19.23 13.96
N TYR A 414 7.96 -19.49 13.13
CA TYR A 414 8.99 -20.47 13.40
C TYR A 414 10.35 -19.98 12.91
N PHE A 415 11.40 -20.38 13.60
CA PHE A 415 12.79 -20.09 13.24
C PHE A 415 13.69 -21.23 13.65
N SER A 416 14.91 -21.30 13.11
CA SER A 416 15.93 -22.13 13.74
C SER A 416 16.12 -21.71 15.19
N LYS A 417 16.45 -22.67 16.07
CA LYS A 417 16.66 -22.33 17.48
C LYS A 417 17.74 -21.26 17.67
N ALA A 418 18.79 -21.32 16.88
CA ALA A 418 19.85 -20.31 16.93
C ALA A 418 19.36 -18.90 16.60
N GLU A 419 18.49 -18.75 15.60
CA GLU A 419 17.89 -17.47 15.24
C GLU A 419 16.89 -17.01 16.30
N PHE A 420 16.00 -17.88 16.77
CA PHE A 420 15.04 -17.56 17.85
C PHE A 420 15.73 -17.11 19.14
N ASP A 421 16.82 -17.79 19.53
CA ASP A 421 17.60 -17.39 20.70
C ASP A 421 18.31 -16.05 20.52
N SER A 422 18.63 -15.68 19.28
CA SER A 422 19.24 -14.39 18.96
C SER A 422 18.30 -13.17 19.12
N PHE A 423 16.98 -13.40 19.19
CA PHE A 423 16.01 -12.33 19.38
C PHE A 423 16.05 -11.70 20.76
N GLY A 424 16.59 -12.37 21.77
CA GLY A 424 16.71 -11.89 23.14
C GLY A 424 16.69 -13.00 24.18
N THR A 425 16.78 -12.62 25.44
CA THR A 425 16.81 -13.53 26.59
C THR A 425 15.46 -13.64 27.30
N THR A 426 14.63 -12.59 27.23
CA THR A 426 13.27 -12.56 27.77
C THR A 426 12.22 -12.62 26.68
N ASP A 427 10.97 -12.93 27.04
CA ASP A 427 9.85 -12.94 26.11
C ASP A 427 9.64 -11.56 25.48
N GLU A 428 9.74 -10.49 26.28
CA GLU A 428 9.58 -9.11 25.84
C GLU A 428 10.66 -8.72 24.80
N GLU A 429 11.92 -9.07 25.05
CA GLU A 429 13.02 -8.82 24.12
C GLU A 429 12.81 -9.58 22.81
N LYS A 430 12.40 -10.86 22.89
CA LYS A 430 12.13 -11.68 21.70
C LYS A 430 10.98 -11.13 20.87
N ILE A 431 9.87 -10.77 21.51
CA ILE A 431 8.70 -10.19 20.84
C ILE A 431 9.09 -8.86 20.19
N ALA A 432 9.77 -7.97 20.90
CA ALA A 432 10.17 -6.67 20.36
C ALA A 432 11.10 -6.80 19.15
N THR A 433 12.10 -7.69 19.22
CA THR A 433 13.03 -7.94 18.12
C THR A 433 12.31 -8.55 16.90
N PHE A 434 11.45 -9.55 17.14
CA PHE A 434 10.66 -10.19 16.09
C PHE A 434 9.73 -9.19 15.40
N THR A 435 8.96 -8.42 16.16
CA THR A 435 8.00 -7.44 15.64
C THR A 435 8.70 -6.35 14.83
N SER A 436 9.85 -5.86 15.30
CA SER A 436 10.64 -4.86 14.58
C SER A 436 11.20 -5.36 13.26
N LYS A 437 11.58 -6.65 13.18
CA LYS A 437 12.26 -7.23 12.00
C LYS A 437 11.29 -7.74 10.94
N TYR A 438 10.17 -8.34 11.36
CA TYR A 438 9.27 -9.06 10.46
C TYR A 438 7.86 -8.46 10.40
N GLY A 439 7.48 -7.63 11.38
CA GLY A 439 6.11 -7.18 11.59
C GLY A 439 5.20 -8.30 12.13
N PRO A 440 4.13 -7.97 12.84
CA PRO A 440 3.16 -8.96 13.28
C PRO A 440 2.26 -9.39 12.11
N MET A 441 2.06 -10.70 11.97
CA MET A 441 0.98 -11.27 11.18
C MET A 441 0.11 -12.07 12.13
N ASP A 442 -1.12 -11.61 12.33
CA ASP A 442 -2.03 -12.20 13.31
C ASP A 442 -2.95 -13.25 12.72
N PHE A 443 -3.37 -14.15 13.59
CA PHE A 443 -4.28 -15.26 13.33
C PHE A 443 -5.31 -15.33 14.46
N VAL A 444 -6.41 -16.03 14.22
CA VAL A 444 -7.52 -16.20 15.17
C VAL A 444 -7.85 -17.67 15.33
N GLY A 445 -8.01 -18.13 16.57
CA GLY A 445 -8.49 -19.47 16.89
C GLY A 445 -7.50 -20.57 16.55
N GLU A 446 -7.69 -21.25 15.44
CA GLU A 446 -6.85 -22.36 14.97
C GLU A 446 -6.16 -21.99 13.65
N THR A 447 -4.92 -22.42 13.51
CA THR A 447 -4.17 -22.30 12.25
C THR A 447 -3.10 -23.36 12.16
N ASP A 448 -2.72 -23.71 10.94
CA ASP A 448 -1.65 -24.66 10.68
C ASP A 448 -0.66 -24.11 9.63
N MET A 449 0.48 -24.74 9.55
CA MET A 449 1.47 -24.48 8.52
C MET A 449 2.25 -25.74 8.17
N ASN A 450 2.32 -26.02 6.88
CA ASN A 450 3.29 -26.99 6.37
C ASN A 450 4.62 -26.27 6.13
N LEU A 451 5.62 -26.56 6.94
CA LEU A 451 6.96 -26.03 6.84
C LEU A 451 7.72 -26.77 5.74
N LYS A 452 8.38 -26.02 4.87
CA LYS A 452 9.17 -26.54 3.74
C LYS A 452 10.58 -25.97 3.76
N ASN A 453 11.49 -26.63 3.04
CA ASN A 453 12.88 -26.21 2.89
C ASN A 453 13.63 -26.03 4.23
N LEU A 454 13.28 -26.84 5.21
CA LEU A 454 14.00 -26.88 6.47
C LEU A 454 15.39 -27.52 6.25
N THR A 455 16.32 -27.17 7.11
CA THR A 455 17.66 -27.78 7.11
C THR A 455 17.60 -29.11 7.89
N PRO A 456 18.09 -30.22 7.35
CA PRO A 456 18.16 -31.49 8.07
C PRO A 456 18.97 -31.40 9.37
N ASN A 457 18.65 -32.25 10.33
CA ASN A 457 19.32 -32.37 11.63
C ASN A 457 19.45 -31.02 12.35
N THR A 458 18.43 -30.17 12.23
CA THR A 458 18.43 -28.79 12.76
C THR A 458 17.25 -28.63 13.71
N THR A 459 17.52 -28.03 14.87
CA THR A 459 16.47 -27.71 15.83
C THR A 459 15.80 -26.38 15.46
N TYR A 460 14.48 -26.41 15.40
CA TYR A 460 13.60 -25.29 15.16
C TYR A 460 12.72 -25.02 16.38
N VAL A 461 12.24 -23.80 16.51
CA VAL A 461 11.26 -23.37 17.50
C VAL A 461 10.05 -22.83 16.77
N ALA A 462 8.91 -23.48 16.92
CA ALA A 462 7.62 -22.90 16.60
C ALA A 462 7.13 -22.13 17.82
N PHE A 463 6.67 -20.91 17.66
CA PHE A 463 6.21 -20.09 18.78
C PHE A 463 4.98 -19.26 18.43
N ALA A 464 4.31 -18.78 19.47
CA ALA A 464 3.17 -17.88 19.37
C ALA A 464 3.02 -17.03 20.64
N TYR A 465 2.37 -15.88 20.51
CA TYR A 465 1.94 -15.04 21.63
C TYR A 465 0.63 -14.31 21.27
N GLY A 466 -0.20 -14.09 22.28
CA GLY A 466 -1.49 -13.41 22.12
C GLY A 466 -1.38 -11.92 21.95
N LEU A 467 -2.41 -11.32 21.36
CA LEU A 467 -2.52 -9.87 21.11
C LEU A 467 -3.79 -9.29 21.74
N ASP A 468 -3.65 -8.07 22.29
CA ASP A 468 -4.71 -7.12 22.58
C ASP A 468 -4.46 -5.88 21.70
N GLY A 469 -5.31 -5.66 20.69
CA GLY A 469 -4.96 -4.74 19.62
C GLY A 469 -3.74 -5.24 18.85
N GLU A 470 -2.75 -4.36 18.70
CA GLU A 470 -1.44 -4.70 18.12
C GLU A 470 -0.38 -5.00 19.21
N ALA A 471 -0.76 -4.94 20.48
CA ALA A 471 0.14 -5.12 21.61
C ALA A 471 0.13 -6.56 22.14
N PRO A 472 1.30 -7.13 22.48
CA PRO A 472 1.39 -8.44 23.12
C PRO A 472 0.64 -8.44 24.46
N ASN A 473 -0.16 -9.52 24.73
CA ASN A 473 -0.92 -9.65 25.96
C ASN A 473 -0.78 -11.02 26.65
N THR A 474 0.10 -11.87 26.14
CA THR A 474 0.51 -13.13 26.79
C THR A 474 2.02 -13.28 26.73
N ARG A 475 2.56 -14.21 27.53
CA ARG A 475 3.91 -14.73 27.32
C ARG A 475 4.06 -15.42 25.98
N ILE A 476 5.28 -15.76 25.58
CA ILE A 476 5.55 -16.64 24.45
C ILE A 476 5.20 -18.10 24.82
N PHE A 477 4.41 -18.74 23.98
CA PHE A 477 4.26 -20.19 23.92
C PHE A 477 5.18 -20.71 22.83
N SER A 478 5.94 -21.78 23.12
CA SER A 478 6.88 -22.31 22.15
C SER A 478 6.97 -23.82 22.18
N LYS A 479 7.33 -24.40 21.04
CA LYS A 479 7.58 -25.83 20.88
C LYS A 479 8.84 -26.02 20.06
N GLU A 480 9.85 -26.68 20.66
CA GLU A 480 11.04 -27.13 19.93
C GLU A 480 10.78 -28.42 19.20
N PHE A 481 11.35 -28.57 18.02
CA PHE A 481 11.42 -29.81 17.28
C PHE A 481 12.71 -29.88 16.47
N THR A 482 13.20 -31.08 16.20
CA THR A 482 14.42 -31.25 15.40
C THR A 482 14.08 -32.07 14.16
N THR A 483 14.45 -31.54 12.98
CA THR A 483 14.29 -32.25 11.72
C THR A 483 15.14 -33.52 11.71
N LEU A 484 14.68 -34.53 10.98
CA LEU A 484 15.42 -35.77 10.84
C LEU A 484 16.72 -35.55 10.06
N SER A 485 17.66 -36.51 10.19
CA SER A 485 18.86 -36.53 9.37
C SER A 485 18.51 -36.79 7.90
N ASP A 486 19.26 -36.21 6.99
CA ASP A 486 19.21 -36.50 5.55
C ASP A 486 20.18 -37.64 5.15
N THR A 487 20.52 -38.49 6.10
CA THR A 487 21.36 -39.68 5.81
C THR A 487 20.59 -40.60 4.90
N PRO A 488 21.11 -40.98 3.71
CA PRO A 488 20.43 -41.86 2.79
C PRO A 488 20.19 -43.23 3.44
N GLY A 489 18.95 -43.73 3.34
CA GLY A 489 18.59 -45.07 3.77
C GLY A 489 19.16 -46.14 2.83
N SER A 490 19.21 -47.37 3.34
CA SER A 490 19.71 -48.55 2.60
C SER A 490 18.70 -49.11 1.59
N SER A 491 17.42 -48.74 1.71
CA SER A 491 16.35 -49.24 0.85
C SER A 491 16.40 -48.58 -0.53
N ASN A 492 16.23 -49.38 -1.58
CA ASN A 492 16.33 -48.92 -2.97
C ASN A 492 15.11 -49.38 -3.77
N ILE A 493 13.93 -48.86 -3.40
CA ILE A 493 12.65 -49.27 -3.95
C ILE A 493 12.60 -49.09 -5.48
N SER A 494 12.05 -50.10 -6.16
CA SER A 494 11.76 -50.05 -7.58
C SER A 494 10.42 -50.71 -7.87
N LEU A 495 9.65 -50.15 -8.78
CA LEU A 495 8.40 -50.71 -9.26
C LEU A 495 8.49 -51.03 -10.74
N SER A 496 7.86 -52.15 -11.13
CA SER A 496 7.70 -52.52 -12.52
C SER A 496 6.27 -52.99 -12.77
N TRP A 497 5.73 -52.62 -13.92
CA TRP A 497 4.45 -53.08 -14.44
C TRP A 497 4.66 -53.49 -15.89
N ASN A 498 4.52 -54.77 -16.19
CA ASN A 498 4.77 -55.33 -17.51
C ASN A 498 3.51 -55.94 -18.12
N THR A 499 2.43 -55.97 -17.36
CA THR A 499 1.13 -56.51 -17.76
C THR A 499 0.03 -55.58 -17.31
N GLN A 500 -1.03 -55.49 -18.14
CA GLN A 500 -2.26 -54.80 -17.80
C GLN A 500 -3.43 -55.58 -18.38
N TYR A 501 -4.58 -55.50 -17.74
CA TYR A 501 -5.76 -56.30 -18.10
C TYR A 501 -7.01 -55.44 -18.09
N SER A 502 -7.99 -55.75 -18.95
CA SER A 502 -9.31 -55.15 -18.83
C SER A 502 -9.90 -55.47 -17.48
N ILE A 503 -10.16 -54.46 -16.63
CA ILE A 503 -10.68 -54.69 -15.26
C ILE A 503 -12.05 -55.36 -15.30
N ALA A 504 -12.91 -55.10 -16.30
CA ALA A 504 -14.20 -55.73 -16.46
C ALA A 504 -14.09 -57.23 -16.79
N GLU A 505 -13.13 -57.63 -17.64
CA GLU A 505 -12.88 -59.01 -17.96
C GLU A 505 -12.28 -59.77 -16.75
N VAL A 506 -11.33 -59.15 -16.05
CA VAL A 506 -10.78 -59.75 -14.81
C VAL A 506 -11.87 -59.89 -13.75
N ALA A 507 -12.77 -58.93 -13.62
CA ALA A 507 -13.91 -59.02 -12.70
C ALA A 507 -14.89 -60.17 -13.03
N ALA A 508 -15.03 -60.52 -14.31
CA ALA A 508 -15.81 -61.66 -14.73
C ALA A 508 -15.14 -63.01 -14.40
N LEU A 509 -13.81 -63.03 -14.31
CA LEU A 509 -13.03 -64.22 -13.98
C LEU A 509 -12.79 -64.40 -12.45
N ASP A 510 -12.63 -63.27 -11.76
CA ASP A 510 -12.36 -63.21 -10.32
C ASP A 510 -13.30 -62.20 -9.65
N ALA A 511 -14.55 -62.59 -9.55
CA ALA A 511 -15.60 -61.75 -8.96
C ALA A 511 -15.42 -61.57 -7.44
N GLU A 512 -14.68 -62.41 -6.79
CA GLU A 512 -14.40 -62.31 -5.33
C GLU A 512 -13.60 -61.02 -5.03
N HIS A 513 -12.58 -60.73 -5.83
CA HIS A 513 -11.72 -59.60 -5.59
C HIS A 513 -12.12 -58.33 -6.39
N TRP A 514 -12.66 -58.50 -7.61
CA TRP A 514 -12.88 -57.42 -8.55
C TRP A 514 -14.34 -57.23 -9.02
N GLY A 515 -15.28 -58.01 -8.48
CA GLY A 515 -16.68 -58.03 -8.92
C GLY A 515 -17.36 -56.66 -8.98
N SER A 516 -16.94 -55.68 -8.15
CA SER A 516 -17.44 -54.30 -8.19
C SER A 516 -17.09 -53.54 -9.48
N TYR A 517 -16.16 -54.06 -10.28
CA TYR A 517 -15.71 -53.46 -11.54
C TYR A 517 -16.28 -54.16 -12.80
N ALA A 518 -17.20 -55.13 -12.65
CA ALA A 518 -17.68 -55.97 -13.74
C ALA A 518 -18.26 -55.17 -14.96
N GLU A 519 -18.79 -53.99 -14.74
CA GLU A 519 -19.32 -53.12 -15.79
C GLU A 519 -18.35 -51.96 -16.18
N ASN A 520 -17.13 -51.95 -15.64
CA ASN A 520 -16.18 -50.88 -15.87
C ASN A 520 -15.31 -51.19 -17.11
N THR A 521 -15.71 -50.66 -18.26
CA THR A 521 -15.01 -50.87 -19.55
C THR A 521 -13.99 -49.76 -19.88
N THR A 522 -13.78 -48.81 -18.96
CA THR A 522 -12.91 -47.63 -19.19
C THR A 522 -11.58 -47.69 -18.44
N HIS A 523 -11.36 -48.78 -17.70
CA HIS A 523 -10.16 -48.92 -16.85
C HIS A 523 -9.46 -50.25 -17.06
N ALA A 524 -8.17 -50.26 -16.81
CA ALA A 524 -7.35 -51.46 -16.72
C ALA A 524 -6.96 -51.75 -15.26
N LEU A 525 -6.77 -53.01 -14.95
CA LEU A 525 -6.05 -53.46 -13.78
C LEU A 525 -4.56 -53.57 -14.13
N VAL A 526 -3.71 -52.89 -13.37
CA VAL A 526 -2.27 -52.85 -13.55
C VAL A 526 -1.56 -53.45 -12.33
N PRO A 527 -1.14 -54.71 -12.38
CA PRO A 527 -0.33 -55.29 -11.32
C PRO A 527 1.10 -54.72 -11.35
N MET A 528 1.54 -54.17 -10.23
CA MET A 528 2.87 -53.64 -10.04
C MET A 528 3.69 -54.54 -9.13
N ALA A 529 4.87 -54.96 -9.59
CA ALA A 529 5.84 -55.68 -8.76
C ALA A 529 6.75 -54.71 -8.03
N ILE A 530 6.92 -54.86 -6.75
CA ILE A 530 7.79 -54.09 -5.86
C ILE A 530 9.08 -54.86 -5.62
N SER A 531 10.23 -54.19 -5.69
CA SER A 531 11.54 -54.78 -5.42
C SER A 531 12.47 -53.75 -4.73
N GLY A 532 13.61 -54.20 -4.24
CA GLY A 532 14.62 -53.35 -3.62
C GLY A 532 14.32 -52.91 -2.18
N VAL A 533 13.34 -53.56 -1.55
CA VAL A 533 12.95 -53.37 -0.16
C VAL A 533 13.13 -54.65 0.62
N THR A 534 13.32 -54.56 1.93
CA THR A 534 13.54 -55.69 2.84
C THR A 534 12.49 -55.71 3.95
N ALA A 535 12.33 -56.89 4.58
CA ALA A 535 11.43 -57.03 5.72
C ALA A 535 11.86 -56.07 6.85
N GLY A 536 10.96 -55.21 7.27
CA GLY A 536 11.22 -54.16 8.27
C GLY A 536 11.31 -52.74 7.70
N ASP A 537 11.38 -52.60 6.38
CA ASP A 537 11.25 -51.31 5.74
C ASP A 537 9.79 -50.83 5.75
N GLU A 538 9.57 -49.53 5.87
CA GLU A 538 8.26 -48.91 5.67
C GLU A 538 8.14 -48.43 4.22
N VAL A 539 7.20 -48.99 3.47
CA VAL A 539 6.99 -48.68 2.06
C VAL A 539 5.83 -47.70 1.90
N TYR A 540 6.05 -46.64 1.15
CA TYR A 540 5.04 -45.65 0.80
C TYR A 540 4.92 -45.59 -0.71
N LEU A 541 3.68 -45.71 -1.21
CA LEU A 541 3.35 -45.66 -2.65
C LEU A 541 2.13 -44.80 -2.88
N MET A 542 2.21 -43.92 -3.88
CA MET A 542 1.08 -43.18 -4.37
C MET A 542 1.08 -43.17 -5.90
N VAL A 543 -0.10 -43.34 -6.50
CA VAL A 543 -0.34 -43.11 -7.93
C VAL A 543 -1.26 -41.90 -8.04
N THR A 544 -0.85 -40.89 -8.78
CA THR A 544 -1.51 -39.60 -8.83
C THR A 544 -1.53 -39.04 -10.24
N THR A 545 -2.40 -38.06 -10.49
CA THR A 545 -2.43 -37.28 -11.75
C THR A 545 -1.61 -35.97 -11.69
N MET A 546 -0.90 -35.73 -10.61
CA MET A 546 0.03 -34.61 -10.54
C MET A 546 1.22 -34.86 -11.47
N PRO A 547 1.73 -33.83 -12.20
CA PRO A 547 2.88 -33.97 -13.08
C PRO A 547 4.12 -34.47 -12.32
N ILE A 548 4.97 -35.23 -13.02
CA ILE A 548 6.18 -35.83 -12.43
C ILE A 548 7.11 -34.76 -11.83
N ASP A 549 7.23 -33.60 -12.46
CA ASP A 549 8.09 -32.49 -12.01
C ASP A 549 7.69 -31.91 -10.64
N TYR A 550 6.44 -32.07 -10.25
CA TYR A 550 5.97 -31.67 -8.92
C TYR A 550 6.72 -32.42 -7.81
N TYR A 551 7.04 -33.67 -8.02
CA TYR A 551 7.72 -34.54 -7.05
C TYR A 551 9.25 -34.52 -7.13
N ASN A 552 9.84 -33.71 -8.01
CA ASN A 552 11.28 -33.47 -8.01
C ASN A 552 11.76 -32.72 -6.76
N ASN A 553 10.84 -32.10 -6.01
CA ASN A 553 11.12 -31.44 -4.75
C ASN A 553 10.87 -32.40 -3.57
N GLN A 554 11.89 -32.62 -2.75
CA GLN A 554 11.81 -33.50 -1.57
C GLN A 554 10.67 -33.12 -0.62
N SER A 555 10.43 -31.85 -0.40
CA SER A 555 9.34 -31.38 0.48
C SER A 555 7.96 -31.80 0.00
N GLU A 556 7.73 -31.85 -1.31
CA GLU A 556 6.44 -32.21 -1.90
C GLU A 556 6.16 -33.71 -1.76
N TRP A 557 7.10 -34.58 -2.10
CA TRP A 557 6.87 -36.01 -1.96
C TRP A 557 6.85 -36.48 -0.48
N LEU A 558 7.62 -35.87 0.40
CA LEU A 558 7.53 -36.16 1.84
C LEU A 558 6.14 -35.79 2.37
N ARG A 559 5.60 -34.64 2.01
CA ARG A 559 4.27 -34.23 2.42
C ARG A 559 3.15 -35.08 1.83
N ASP A 560 3.18 -35.36 0.56
CA ASP A 560 2.05 -35.92 -0.17
C ASP A 560 2.08 -37.46 -0.17
N VAL A 561 3.25 -38.07 -0.09
CA VAL A 561 3.44 -39.53 -0.13
C VAL A 561 3.62 -40.08 1.28
N VAL A 562 4.58 -39.58 2.04
CA VAL A 562 4.96 -40.16 3.32
C VAL A 562 4.08 -39.72 4.49
N ALA A 563 3.64 -38.46 4.52
CA ALA A 563 2.81 -37.95 5.62
C ALA A 563 1.37 -38.49 5.63
N LYS A 564 0.95 -39.21 4.58
CA LYS A 564 -0.40 -39.81 4.50
C LYS A 564 -0.36 -41.31 4.81
N ASP A 565 -0.94 -41.70 5.92
CA ASP A 565 -1.02 -43.10 6.32
C ASP A 565 -1.64 -44.01 5.26
N SER A 566 -2.57 -43.45 4.43
CA SER A 566 -3.20 -44.18 3.33
C SER A 566 -2.22 -44.64 2.23
N ASN A 567 -1.07 -44.03 2.13
CA ASN A 567 -0.02 -44.40 1.17
C ASN A 567 0.97 -45.43 1.72
N LYS A 568 0.91 -45.72 3.03
CA LYS A 568 1.77 -46.75 3.65
C LYS A 568 1.26 -48.11 3.28
N LEU A 569 2.12 -48.88 2.66
CA LEU A 569 1.82 -50.29 2.33
C LEU A 569 2.24 -51.19 3.47
N ASN A 570 1.40 -52.18 3.72
CA ASN A 570 1.75 -53.29 4.64
C ASN A 570 2.48 -54.43 3.91
N LEU A 571 3.04 -54.16 2.74
CA LEU A 571 3.38 -55.14 1.74
C LEU A 571 4.68 -54.83 1.03
N TYR A 572 5.39 -55.87 0.60
CA TYR A 572 6.75 -55.76 0.09
C TYR A 572 6.95 -56.34 -1.32
N SER A 573 5.86 -56.86 -1.97
CA SER A 573 6.01 -57.58 -3.22
C SER A 573 5.12 -57.13 -4.36
N ASN A 574 3.85 -56.82 -4.13
CA ASN A 574 2.89 -56.50 -5.21
C ASN A 574 1.92 -55.38 -4.79
N TYR A 575 1.50 -54.61 -5.79
CA TYR A 575 0.46 -53.60 -5.66
C TYR A 575 -0.42 -53.60 -6.92
N ASN A 576 -1.74 -53.66 -6.76
CA ASN A 576 -2.67 -53.63 -7.87
C ASN A 576 -3.32 -52.23 -7.98
N PHE A 577 -3.19 -51.59 -9.14
CA PHE A 577 -3.75 -50.29 -9.40
C PHE A 577 -4.80 -50.35 -10.51
N VAL A 578 -5.92 -49.65 -10.36
CA VAL A 578 -6.95 -49.55 -11.38
C VAL A 578 -6.78 -48.19 -12.09
N ALA A 579 -6.36 -48.24 -13.34
CA ALA A 579 -6.01 -47.08 -14.17
C ALA A 579 -7.07 -46.79 -15.26
N GLU A 580 -7.48 -45.54 -15.43
CA GLU A 580 -8.32 -45.13 -16.54
C GLU A 580 -7.50 -45.07 -17.83
N TYR A 581 -8.06 -45.61 -18.95
CA TYR A 581 -7.38 -45.60 -20.24
C TYR A 581 -7.11 -44.18 -20.76
N GLY A 582 -5.92 -43.96 -21.32
CA GLY A 582 -5.48 -42.68 -21.89
C GLY A 582 -5.15 -41.59 -20.87
N ARG A 583 -5.27 -41.88 -19.58
CA ARG A 583 -4.95 -40.92 -18.53
C ARG A 583 -3.49 -41.03 -18.10
N GLU A 584 -2.83 -39.88 -17.98
CA GLU A 584 -1.46 -39.83 -17.45
C GLU A 584 -1.47 -39.91 -15.92
N TYR A 585 -0.58 -40.69 -15.38
CA TYR A 585 -0.33 -40.88 -13.95
C TYR A 585 1.15 -40.73 -13.65
N THR A 586 1.44 -40.23 -12.46
CA THR A 586 2.77 -40.27 -11.84
C THR A 586 2.75 -41.31 -10.73
N VAL A 587 3.63 -42.31 -10.81
CA VAL A 587 3.86 -43.34 -9.79
C VAL A 587 5.03 -42.85 -8.92
N VAL A 588 4.76 -42.65 -7.63
CA VAL A 588 5.73 -42.15 -6.64
C VAL A 588 5.85 -43.18 -5.53
N ALA A 589 7.07 -43.66 -5.28
CA ALA A 589 7.29 -44.58 -4.17
C ALA A 589 8.63 -44.31 -3.47
N VAL A 590 8.67 -44.56 -2.17
CA VAL A 590 9.86 -44.46 -1.34
C VAL A 590 9.78 -45.49 -0.23
N ALA A 591 10.90 -46.02 0.20
CA ALA A 591 10.98 -46.86 1.37
C ALA A 591 11.88 -46.22 2.45
N LYS A 592 11.47 -46.42 3.70
CA LYS A 592 12.20 -45.98 4.88
C LYS A 592 12.76 -47.22 5.56
N ASP A 593 14.05 -47.29 5.76
CA ASP A 593 14.74 -48.44 6.33
C ASP A 593 14.45 -48.61 7.84
N ALA A 594 14.89 -49.70 8.42
CA ALA A 594 14.73 -50.00 9.84
C ALA A 594 15.37 -48.96 10.79
N ASN A 595 16.30 -48.14 10.30
CA ASN A 595 16.91 -47.04 11.06
C ASN A 595 16.11 -45.72 10.94
N GLY A 596 15.05 -45.70 10.12
CA GLY A 596 14.21 -44.54 9.93
C GLY A 596 14.71 -43.59 8.81
N ASN A 597 15.71 -43.98 8.01
CA ASN A 597 16.23 -43.20 6.92
C ASN A 597 15.52 -43.52 5.60
N PHE A 598 15.25 -42.49 4.77
CA PHE A 598 14.63 -42.68 3.46
C PHE A 598 15.66 -43.14 2.43
N GLY A 599 15.30 -44.17 1.65
CA GLY A 599 16.05 -44.57 0.47
C GLY A 599 15.81 -43.66 -0.73
N ASN A 600 16.15 -44.15 -1.93
CA ASN A 600 15.89 -43.41 -3.16
C ASN A 600 14.38 -43.27 -3.44
N LEU A 601 13.99 -42.16 -4.02
CA LEU A 601 12.64 -41.95 -4.55
C LEU A 601 12.52 -42.70 -5.90
N PHE A 602 11.51 -43.56 -6.02
CA PHE A 602 11.06 -44.08 -7.32
C PHE A 602 10.03 -43.10 -7.89
N LEU A 603 10.28 -42.61 -9.10
CA LEU A 603 9.43 -41.67 -9.76
C LEU A 603 9.34 -42.01 -11.25
N LYS A 604 8.11 -42.34 -11.75
CA LYS A 604 7.92 -42.72 -13.15
C LYS A 604 6.52 -42.38 -13.62
N GLU A 605 6.42 -41.91 -14.86
CA GLU A 605 5.13 -41.69 -15.55
C GLU A 605 4.53 -43.02 -16.02
N MET A 606 3.20 -43.11 -16.04
CA MET A 606 2.43 -44.23 -16.49
C MET A 606 1.19 -43.75 -17.25
N THR A 607 1.06 -44.22 -18.49
CA THR A 607 -0.19 -44.05 -19.27
C THR A 607 -0.59 -45.45 -19.77
N ILE A 608 -1.84 -45.81 -19.61
CA ILE A 608 -2.38 -47.15 -19.92
C ILE A 608 -3.35 -47.00 -21.09
N TYR A 609 -3.16 -47.82 -22.13
CA TYR A 609 -4.02 -47.82 -23.30
C TYR A 609 -4.75 -49.16 -23.42
N GLU A 610 -6.05 -49.14 -23.83
CA GLU A 610 -6.86 -50.31 -24.01
C GLU A 610 -6.25 -51.31 -25.01
N SER A 611 -5.57 -50.79 -26.05
CA SER A 611 -4.89 -51.59 -27.06
C SER A 611 -3.78 -52.49 -26.54
N ASP A 612 -3.27 -52.19 -25.35
CA ASP A 612 -2.09 -52.84 -24.76
C ASP A 612 -2.48 -53.87 -23.64
N ASN A 613 -3.80 -54.19 -23.53
CA ASN A 613 -4.27 -55.18 -22.61
C ASN A 613 -3.79 -56.57 -22.99
N ASP A 614 -3.28 -57.28 -22.01
CA ASP A 614 -2.98 -58.71 -22.09
C ASP A 614 -4.28 -59.52 -22.04
N ASP A 615 -4.17 -60.80 -22.41
CA ASP A 615 -5.26 -61.74 -22.26
C ASP A 615 -5.64 -61.95 -20.78
N SER A 616 -6.83 -61.51 -20.42
CA SER A 616 -7.35 -61.53 -19.05
C SER A 616 -7.40 -62.92 -18.44
N SER A 617 -7.44 -64.02 -19.26
CA SER A 617 -7.37 -65.36 -18.78
C SER A 617 -5.98 -65.72 -18.19
N SER A 618 -4.96 -64.93 -18.47
CA SER A 618 -3.60 -65.06 -17.90
C SER A 618 -3.45 -64.40 -16.52
N TYR A 619 -4.44 -63.63 -16.10
CA TYR A 619 -4.40 -62.95 -14.82
C TYR A 619 -4.40 -63.95 -13.66
N VAL A 620 -3.48 -63.74 -12.74
CA VAL A 620 -3.44 -64.50 -11.46
C VAL A 620 -3.47 -63.47 -10.33
N TYR A 621 -4.50 -63.58 -9.50
CA TYR A 621 -4.58 -62.73 -8.32
C TYR A 621 -3.34 -62.90 -7.47
N LYS A 622 -2.63 -61.83 -7.25
CA LYS A 622 -1.58 -61.75 -6.25
C LYS A 622 -2.10 -60.82 -5.19
N GLN A 623 -2.25 -61.37 -3.99
CA GLN A 623 -2.64 -60.59 -2.83
C GLN A 623 -1.71 -59.36 -2.74
N ASN A 624 -2.25 -58.22 -2.37
CA ASN A 624 -1.43 -57.06 -1.99
C ASN A 624 -0.67 -57.44 -0.70
N GLU A 625 0.44 -58.20 -0.78
CA GLU A 625 1.28 -58.70 0.31
C GLU A 625 2.62 -57.98 0.40
#